data_efbcddbcac65a4926991b47362376a60
#
_entry.id   efbcddbcac65a4926991b47362376a60
#
_cell.length_a   1.000
_cell.length_b   1.000
_cell.length_c   1.000
_cell.angle_alpha   90.00
_cell.angle_beta   90.00
_cell.angle_gamma   90.00
#
_symmetry.space_group_name_H-M   'P 1'
#
loop_
_entity.id
_entity.type
_entity.pdbx_description
1 polymer ?
#
loop_
_entity_poly.entity_id
_entity_poly.type
_entity_poly.pdbx_seq_one_letter_code
_entity_poly.pdbx_strand_id
1 'polypeptide(L)'
;MKLYKNTLLIGTATLILAGLLTRLLGFYYRIFLSAKIGAEGIGLYQMIFPLYILAMSISSSGTQLAICQLVSKDEKHAGSSLLSGLLVSLPISLVCSVFMFTCSNFLASSYLNESRCQPLLIILSLCIPLATIHNCINGYYLGKQNAFIPGITQLLEQIGRILVVYIIFTFLYDSTNSSPSKLAAIAVIGLLASELISTLFSLVTLYFAKEHYRGPIKNKAKALTRLSLPITLTNVSLSITHSVEAVAIPLYLHKFGLSTSEAISIYGILTAMAMPFILLPTTITCAVAKMLLPIISKAKATKNQHKIEFLAMNTLKYCTAFGILCTTFFILFGHFIGSYFFNLPSVGDFITTLAWLCPFVFISSTLGSILNGLGFTKITFYHNLFAALLRLSFIIFLIPTLGIKGYLWGILASELLCSLLHTISVVKYLNT
;
A
#
# COMPACT_ATOMS: atom_id res chain seq x y z
N MET A 1 -16.22 -30.08 12.09
CA MET A 1 -15.93 -29.61 10.71
C MET A 1 -16.86 -28.50 10.20
N LYS A 2 -18.19 -28.55 10.37
CA LYS A 2 -19.12 -27.48 9.96
C LYS A 2 -18.92 -26.15 10.72
N LEU A 3 -18.72 -26.16 12.03
CA LEU A 3 -18.46 -24.96 12.84
C LEU A 3 -17.17 -24.25 12.43
N TYR A 4 -16.11 -24.99 12.18
CA TYR A 4 -14.80 -24.46 11.76
C TYR A 4 -14.86 -23.80 10.37
N LYS A 5 -15.66 -24.37 9.45
CA LYS A 5 -15.91 -23.83 8.12
C LYS A 5 -16.70 -22.51 8.18
N ASN A 6 -17.65 -22.39 9.11
CA ASN A 6 -18.42 -21.17 9.33
C ASN A 6 -17.57 -20.05 9.93
N THR A 7 -16.68 -20.32 10.89
CA THR A 7 -15.81 -19.32 11.51
C THR A 7 -14.81 -18.74 10.51
N LEU A 8 -14.23 -19.58 9.65
CA LEU A 8 -13.35 -19.14 8.55
C LEU A 8 -14.09 -18.28 7.52
N LEU A 9 -15.31 -18.68 7.13
CA LEU A 9 -16.13 -17.93 6.17
C LEU A 9 -16.53 -16.55 6.74
N ILE A 10 -16.99 -16.52 7.99
CA ILE A 10 -17.36 -15.28 8.68
C ILE A 10 -16.14 -14.37 8.83
N GLY A 11 -14.99 -14.90 9.28
CA GLY A 11 -13.77 -14.12 9.43
C GLY A 11 -13.28 -13.54 8.10
N THR A 12 -13.30 -14.33 7.02
CA THR A 12 -12.94 -13.86 5.69
C THR A 12 -13.90 -12.80 5.16
N ALA A 13 -15.21 -13.01 5.35
CA ALA A 13 -16.23 -12.04 4.96
C ALA A 13 -16.07 -10.71 5.74
N THR A 14 -15.77 -10.77 7.04
CA THR A 14 -15.52 -9.58 7.86
C THR A 14 -14.32 -8.77 7.36
N LEU A 15 -13.20 -9.44 7.02
CA LEU A 15 -12.03 -8.76 6.45
C LEU A 15 -12.32 -8.13 5.08
N ILE A 16 -13.06 -8.82 4.23
CA ILE A 16 -13.44 -8.28 2.92
C ILE A 16 -14.34 -7.06 3.10
N LEU A 17 -15.35 -7.16 3.97
CA LEU A 17 -16.27 -6.05 4.22
C LEU A 17 -15.55 -4.86 4.87
N ALA A 18 -14.74 -5.09 5.90
CA ALA A 18 -13.93 -4.05 6.53
C ALA A 18 -12.99 -3.39 5.51
N GLY A 19 -12.33 -4.18 4.68
CA GLY A 19 -11.45 -3.68 3.62
C GLY A 19 -12.17 -2.83 2.57
N LEU A 20 -13.39 -3.23 2.17
CA LEU A 20 -14.22 -2.43 1.25
C LEU A 20 -14.67 -1.12 1.88
N LEU A 21 -15.19 -1.16 3.11
CA LEU A 21 -15.60 0.03 3.86
C LEU A 21 -14.44 1.00 4.07
N THR A 22 -13.28 0.49 4.46
CA THR A 22 -12.07 1.31 4.64
C THR A 22 -11.65 1.98 3.34
N ARG A 23 -11.77 1.30 2.19
CA ARG A 23 -11.45 1.90 0.89
C ARG A 23 -12.44 2.97 0.48
N LEU A 24 -13.73 2.77 0.70
CA LEU A 24 -14.76 3.79 0.45
C LEU A 24 -14.56 5.02 1.35
N LEU A 25 -14.32 4.81 2.64
CA LEU A 25 -14.00 5.88 3.58
C LEU A 25 -12.70 6.60 3.20
N GLY A 26 -11.67 5.85 2.79
CA GLY A 26 -10.40 6.42 2.33
C GLY A 26 -10.55 7.25 1.05
N PHE A 27 -11.45 6.84 0.18
CA PHE A 27 -11.80 7.58 -1.01
C PHE A 27 -12.50 8.91 -0.67
N TYR A 28 -13.53 8.88 0.18
CA TYR A 28 -14.20 10.07 0.69
C TYR A 28 -13.20 11.02 1.39
N TYR A 29 -12.31 10.47 2.22
CA TYR A 29 -11.28 11.24 2.89
C TYR A 29 -10.35 11.98 1.92
N ARG A 30 -9.97 11.37 0.80
CA ARG A 30 -9.12 12.01 -0.22
C ARG A 30 -9.83 13.16 -0.91
N ILE A 31 -11.10 13.01 -1.24
CA ILE A 31 -11.92 14.09 -1.81
C ILE A 31 -12.01 15.24 -0.82
N PHE A 32 -12.37 14.94 0.43
CA PHE A 32 -12.44 15.95 1.50
C PHE A 32 -11.10 16.66 1.70
N LEU A 33 -10.02 15.88 1.78
CA LEU A 33 -8.69 16.41 2.01
C LEU A 33 -8.22 17.31 0.84
N SER A 34 -8.47 16.89 -0.41
CA SER A 34 -8.11 17.68 -1.60
C SER A 34 -8.80 19.04 -1.63
N ALA A 35 -10.07 19.08 -1.23
CA ALA A 35 -10.83 20.33 -1.14
C ALA A 35 -10.31 21.28 -0.05
N LYS A 36 -9.74 20.73 1.05
CA LYS A 36 -9.28 21.52 2.20
C LYS A 36 -7.83 21.97 2.09
N ILE A 37 -6.91 21.10 1.63
CA ILE A 37 -5.47 21.42 1.62
C ILE A 37 -4.92 21.74 0.22
N GLY A 38 -5.74 21.59 -0.81
CA GLY A 38 -5.36 21.88 -2.19
C GLY A 38 -4.35 20.88 -2.78
N ALA A 39 -4.03 21.06 -4.06
CA ALA A 39 -3.15 20.16 -4.79
C ALA A 39 -1.71 20.15 -4.24
N GLU A 40 -1.17 21.31 -3.89
CA GLU A 40 0.19 21.45 -3.35
C GLU A 40 0.31 20.83 -1.96
N GLY A 41 -0.64 21.07 -1.06
CA GLY A 41 -0.66 20.46 0.28
C GLY A 41 -0.75 18.93 0.21
N ILE A 42 -1.58 18.40 -0.70
CA ILE A 42 -1.63 16.96 -0.98
C ILE A 42 -0.32 16.45 -1.55
N GLY A 43 0.33 17.20 -2.44
CA GLY A 43 1.63 16.86 -2.99
C GLY A 43 2.69 16.69 -1.90
N LEU A 44 2.80 17.66 -0.97
CA LEU A 44 3.70 17.58 0.19
C LEU A 44 3.39 16.34 1.05
N TYR A 45 2.12 16.08 1.33
CA TYR A 45 1.69 14.88 2.08
C TYR A 45 2.10 13.59 1.36
N GLN A 46 1.95 13.52 0.04
CA GLN A 46 2.32 12.33 -0.73
C GLN A 46 3.83 12.12 -0.86
N MET A 47 4.63 13.18 -0.86
CA MET A 47 6.10 13.07 -0.93
C MET A 47 6.70 12.38 0.29
N ILE A 48 6.13 12.55 1.49
CA ILE A 48 6.65 11.94 2.73
C ILE A 48 6.19 10.49 2.90
N PHE A 49 5.07 10.10 2.25
CA PHE A 49 4.44 8.80 2.47
C PHE A 49 5.32 7.59 2.11
N PRO A 50 6.09 7.61 1.01
CA PRO A 50 7.01 6.51 0.69
C PRO A 50 8.12 6.30 1.72
N LEU A 51 8.59 7.35 2.38
CA LEU A 51 9.56 7.22 3.48
C LEU A 51 8.94 6.53 4.70
N TYR A 52 7.67 6.85 5.01
CA TYR A 52 6.91 6.14 6.04
C TYR A 52 6.71 4.66 5.70
N ILE A 53 6.30 4.35 4.47
CA ILE A 53 6.14 2.97 4.01
C ILE A 53 7.47 2.21 4.05
N LEU A 54 8.59 2.87 3.72
CA LEU A 54 9.92 2.27 3.82
C LEU A 54 10.26 1.93 5.27
N ALA A 55 10.05 2.86 6.21
CA ALA A 55 10.27 2.63 7.64
C ALA A 55 9.38 1.50 8.17
N MET A 56 8.10 1.44 7.77
CA MET A 56 7.17 0.37 8.11
C MET A 56 7.55 -0.97 7.48
N SER A 57 8.10 -0.96 6.26
CA SER A 57 8.60 -2.17 5.61
C SER A 57 9.77 -2.78 6.36
N ILE A 58 10.67 -1.94 6.89
CA ILE A 58 11.82 -2.38 7.69
C ILE A 58 11.36 -2.90 9.06
N SER A 59 10.43 -2.21 9.74
CA SER A 59 10.11 -2.46 11.13
C SER A 59 9.04 -3.53 11.36
N SER A 60 7.95 -3.56 10.58
CA SER A 60 6.76 -4.34 10.96
C SER A 60 6.19 -5.25 9.88
N SER A 61 6.35 -4.96 8.59
CA SER A 61 5.60 -5.68 7.55
C SER A 61 5.92 -7.17 7.45
N GLY A 62 7.20 -7.54 7.53
CA GLY A 62 7.63 -8.94 7.59
C GLY A 62 7.30 -9.61 8.92
N THR A 63 7.41 -8.86 10.02
CA THR A 63 7.16 -9.35 11.38
C THR A 63 5.68 -9.71 11.59
N GLN A 64 4.75 -8.90 11.12
CA GLN A 64 3.31 -9.18 11.18
C GLN A 64 2.96 -10.55 10.57
N LEU A 65 3.46 -10.81 9.36
CA LEU A 65 3.22 -12.08 8.66
C LEU A 65 3.92 -13.26 9.34
N ALA A 66 5.13 -13.05 9.86
CA ALA A 66 5.86 -14.08 10.61
C ALA A 66 5.15 -14.44 11.93
N ILE A 67 4.63 -13.46 12.69
CA ILE A 67 3.80 -13.69 13.88
C ILE A 67 2.57 -14.51 13.49
N CYS A 68 1.85 -14.13 12.46
CA CYS A 68 0.67 -14.83 11.98
C CYS A 68 0.98 -16.30 11.67
N GLN A 69 2.09 -16.59 10.99
CA GLN A 69 2.53 -17.96 10.68
C GLN A 69 2.94 -18.76 11.93
N LEU A 70 3.66 -18.15 12.87
CA LEU A 70 4.08 -18.83 14.11
C LEU A 70 2.91 -19.14 15.02
N VAL A 71 1.98 -18.20 15.18
CA VAL A 71 0.76 -18.39 15.98
C VAL A 71 -0.14 -19.46 15.38
N SER A 72 -0.32 -19.46 14.06
CA SER A 72 -1.15 -20.49 13.38
C SER A 72 -0.57 -21.91 13.49
N LYS A 73 0.76 -22.05 13.64
CA LYS A 73 1.43 -23.35 13.84
C LYS A 73 1.40 -23.84 15.26
N ASP A 74 1.43 -22.92 16.24
CA ASP A 74 1.56 -23.23 17.66
C ASP A 74 0.72 -22.25 18.48
N GLU A 75 -0.58 -22.51 18.51
CA GLU A 75 -1.56 -21.66 19.18
C GLU A 75 -1.36 -21.65 20.72
N LYS A 76 -0.86 -22.76 21.29
CA LYS A 76 -0.59 -22.85 22.75
C LYS A 76 0.44 -21.83 23.23
N HIS A 77 1.38 -21.47 22.37
CA HIS A 77 2.44 -20.50 22.66
C HIS A 77 2.27 -19.21 21.84
N ALA A 78 1.03 -18.84 21.51
CA ALA A 78 0.72 -17.66 20.72
C ALA A 78 1.23 -16.37 21.37
N GLY A 79 1.05 -16.20 22.67
CA GLY A 79 1.53 -15.05 23.44
C GLY A 79 3.05 -14.88 23.38
N SER A 80 3.82 -15.97 23.43
CA SER A 80 5.29 -15.89 23.30
C SER A 80 5.74 -15.53 21.88
N SER A 81 4.97 -15.93 20.86
CA SER A 81 5.21 -15.54 19.46
C SER A 81 4.96 -14.04 19.26
N LEU A 82 3.88 -13.50 19.84
CA LEU A 82 3.60 -12.06 19.84
C LEU A 82 4.69 -11.27 20.56
N LEU A 83 5.05 -11.69 21.79
CA LEU A 83 6.08 -11.00 22.57
C LEU A 83 7.44 -11.02 21.86
N SER A 84 7.81 -12.16 21.25
CA SER A 84 9.03 -12.25 20.44
C SER A 84 8.99 -11.30 19.24
N GLY A 85 7.82 -11.14 18.60
CA GLY A 85 7.61 -10.19 17.52
C GLY A 85 7.78 -8.74 17.95
N LEU A 86 7.17 -8.37 19.07
CA LEU A 86 7.31 -7.04 19.65
C LEU A 86 8.76 -6.74 20.07
N LEU A 87 9.44 -7.69 20.70
CA LEU A 87 10.85 -7.54 21.12
C LEU A 87 11.82 -7.38 19.95
N VAL A 88 11.49 -7.91 18.76
CA VAL A 88 12.30 -7.75 17.54
C VAL A 88 11.93 -6.48 16.82
N SER A 89 10.65 -6.20 16.60
CA SER A 89 10.20 -5.12 15.72
C SER A 89 10.17 -3.74 16.40
N LEU A 90 9.88 -3.69 17.72
CA LEU A 90 9.78 -2.41 18.43
C LEU A 90 11.13 -1.66 18.49
N PRO A 91 12.26 -2.29 18.85
CA PRO A 91 13.56 -1.62 18.80
C PRO A 91 13.90 -1.11 17.39
N ILE A 92 13.60 -1.91 16.35
CA ILE A 92 13.83 -1.50 14.95
C ILE A 92 12.96 -0.29 14.61
N SER A 93 11.69 -0.30 15.00
CA SER A 93 10.79 0.83 14.75
C SER A 93 11.21 2.10 15.50
N LEU A 94 11.71 1.96 16.73
CA LEU A 94 12.24 3.09 17.48
C LEU A 94 13.50 3.67 16.83
N VAL A 95 14.41 2.83 16.33
CA VAL A 95 15.57 3.28 15.57
C VAL A 95 15.13 4.01 14.29
N CYS A 96 14.19 3.47 13.53
CA CYS A 96 13.64 4.15 12.34
C CYS A 96 12.96 5.48 12.70
N SER A 97 12.21 5.51 13.80
CA SER A 97 11.54 6.73 14.30
C SER A 97 12.55 7.80 14.70
N VAL A 98 13.53 7.46 15.52
CA VAL A 98 14.61 8.37 15.95
C VAL A 98 15.41 8.85 14.74
N PHE A 99 15.76 7.97 13.81
CA PHE A 99 16.45 8.34 12.57
C PHE A 99 15.63 9.35 11.75
N MET A 100 14.34 9.07 11.53
CA MET A 100 13.47 9.99 10.77
C MET A 100 13.30 11.33 11.49
N PHE A 101 13.20 11.32 12.82
CA PHE A 101 13.10 12.53 13.65
C PHE A 101 14.38 13.38 13.57
N THR A 102 15.52 12.78 13.88
CA THR A 102 16.82 13.49 13.96
C THR A 102 17.33 13.94 12.59
N CYS A 103 17.13 13.10 11.56
CA CYS A 103 17.51 13.38 10.19
C CYS A 103 16.41 14.07 9.37
N SER A 104 15.32 14.54 10.00
CA SER A 104 14.17 15.17 9.31
C SER A 104 14.57 16.33 8.40
N ASN A 105 15.50 17.18 8.84
CA ASN A 105 16.00 18.29 8.04
C ASN A 105 16.79 17.79 6.80
N PHE A 106 17.69 16.83 6.97
CA PHE A 106 18.44 16.22 5.86
C PHE A 106 17.49 15.51 4.88
N LEU A 107 16.52 14.75 5.39
CA LEU A 107 15.54 14.05 4.56
C LEU A 107 14.66 15.04 3.78
N ALA A 108 14.24 16.15 4.40
CA ALA A 108 13.43 17.15 3.73
C ALA A 108 14.24 17.96 2.71
N SER A 109 15.37 18.53 3.12
CA SER A 109 16.13 19.49 2.29
C SER A 109 17.00 18.81 1.22
N SER A 110 17.68 17.70 1.57
CA SER A 110 18.66 17.08 0.67
C SER A 110 18.09 15.88 -0.08
N TYR A 111 17.21 15.07 0.54
CA TYR A 111 16.65 13.89 -0.12
C TYR A 111 15.38 14.23 -0.89
N LEU A 112 14.38 14.88 -0.24
CA LEU A 112 13.12 15.27 -0.91
C LEU A 112 13.27 16.57 -1.74
N ASN A 113 14.34 17.32 -1.55
CA ASN A 113 14.54 18.68 -2.10
C ASN A 113 13.37 19.63 -1.80
N GLU A 114 12.72 19.46 -0.64
CA GLU A 114 11.56 20.22 -0.21
C GLU A 114 11.57 20.42 1.32
N SER A 115 12.13 21.52 1.78
CA SER A 115 12.30 21.82 3.21
C SER A 115 10.97 21.90 3.98
N ARG A 116 9.88 22.22 3.31
CA ARG A 116 8.54 22.28 3.90
C ARG A 116 8.02 20.91 4.38
N CYS A 117 8.66 19.81 3.96
CA CYS A 117 8.36 18.46 4.44
C CYS A 117 8.94 18.16 5.82
N GLN A 118 9.89 18.96 6.34
CA GLN A 118 10.53 18.69 7.64
C GLN A 118 9.54 18.53 8.80
N PRO A 119 8.63 19.49 9.08
CA PRO A 119 7.67 19.32 10.18
C PRO A 119 6.75 18.11 9.99
N LEU A 120 6.44 17.75 8.75
CA LEU A 120 5.64 16.57 8.43
C LEU A 120 6.36 15.28 8.79
N LEU A 121 7.66 15.18 8.50
CA LEU A 121 8.50 14.02 8.82
C LEU A 121 8.66 13.85 10.34
N ILE A 122 8.76 14.95 11.09
CA ILE A 122 8.81 14.93 12.56
C ILE A 122 7.55 14.29 13.14
N ILE A 123 6.36 14.72 12.70
CA ILE A 123 5.10 14.15 13.16
C ILE A 123 4.99 12.68 12.72
N LEU A 124 5.37 12.40 11.47
CA LEU A 124 5.28 11.06 10.88
C LEU A 124 6.18 10.04 11.57
N SER A 125 7.33 10.48 12.11
CA SER A 125 8.26 9.61 12.85
C SER A 125 7.59 8.98 14.08
N LEU A 126 6.67 9.68 14.73
CA LEU A 126 5.94 9.19 15.91
C LEU A 126 4.91 8.10 15.55
N CYS A 127 4.46 8.06 14.30
CA CYS A 127 3.54 7.03 13.82
C CYS A 127 4.18 5.64 13.76
N ILE A 128 5.50 5.55 13.49
CA ILE A 128 6.20 4.30 13.20
C ILE A 128 6.12 3.29 14.36
N PRO A 129 6.46 3.62 15.62
CA PRO A 129 6.36 2.66 16.72
C PRO A 129 4.92 2.29 17.03
N LEU A 130 3.96 3.22 16.94
CA LEU A 130 2.55 2.97 17.17
C LEU A 130 2.00 1.96 16.14
N ALA A 131 2.22 2.22 14.87
CA ALA A 131 1.84 1.33 13.79
C ALA A 131 2.48 -0.06 13.93
N THR A 132 3.73 -0.14 14.37
CA THR A 132 4.43 -1.41 14.61
C THR A 132 3.74 -2.24 15.69
N ILE A 133 3.30 -1.62 16.79
CA ILE A 133 2.61 -2.31 17.89
C ILE A 133 1.30 -2.93 17.39
N HIS A 134 0.41 -2.12 16.80
CA HIS A 134 -0.88 -2.67 16.38
C HIS A 134 -0.75 -3.67 15.23
N ASN A 135 0.23 -3.51 14.32
CA ASN A 135 0.51 -4.49 13.28
C ASN A 135 0.95 -5.86 13.83
N CYS A 136 1.79 -5.88 14.87
CA CYS A 136 2.18 -7.13 15.56
C CYS A 136 0.95 -7.80 16.19
N ILE A 137 0.09 -7.03 16.87
CA ILE A 137 -1.15 -7.52 17.48
C ILE A 137 -2.13 -8.02 16.41
N ASN A 138 -2.26 -7.31 15.29
CA ASN A 138 -3.07 -7.76 14.15
C ASN A 138 -2.54 -9.09 13.58
N GLY A 139 -1.22 -9.25 13.45
CA GLY A 139 -0.59 -10.52 13.04
C GLY A 139 -0.93 -11.68 14.00
N TYR A 140 -0.93 -11.42 15.30
CA TYR A 140 -1.32 -12.38 16.32
C TYR A 140 -2.78 -12.82 16.17
N TYR A 141 -3.74 -11.88 16.04
CA TYR A 141 -5.15 -12.23 15.88
C TYR A 141 -5.42 -12.95 14.56
N LEU A 142 -4.78 -12.54 13.47
CA LEU A 142 -4.86 -13.25 12.20
C LEU A 142 -4.33 -14.70 12.30
N GLY A 143 -3.26 -14.91 13.06
CA GLY A 143 -2.73 -16.24 13.32
C GLY A 143 -3.69 -17.12 14.13
N LYS A 144 -4.47 -16.53 15.03
CA LYS A 144 -5.58 -17.18 15.74
C LYS A 144 -6.86 -17.34 14.90
N GLN A 145 -6.81 -16.99 13.62
CA GLN A 145 -7.97 -16.99 12.72
C GLN A 145 -9.11 -16.05 13.15
N ASN A 146 -8.81 -15.11 14.04
CA ASN A 146 -9.73 -14.05 14.44
C ASN A 146 -9.49 -12.81 13.56
N ALA A 147 -10.20 -12.75 12.45
CA ALA A 147 -10.12 -11.65 11.50
C ALA A 147 -10.94 -10.41 11.92
N PHE A 148 -11.79 -10.55 12.94
CA PHE A 148 -12.69 -9.49 13.41
C PHE A 148 -11.90 -8.32 14.03
N ILE A 149 -10.93 -8.61 14.89
CA ILE A 149 -10.11 -7.58 15.55
C ILE A 149 -9.29 -6.76 14.55
N PRO A 150 -8.50 -7.36 13.63
CA PRO A 150 -7.82 -6.61 12.58
C PRO A 150 -8.75 -5.81 11.68
N GLY A 151 -9.95 -6.34 11.36
CA GLY A 151 -10.95 -5.63 10.58
C GLY A 151 -11.48 -4.37 11.29
N ILE A 152 -11.78 -4.46 12.57
CA ILE A 152 -12.21 -3.29 13.38
C ILE A 152 -11.04 -2.30 13.54
N THR A 153 -9.83 -2.78 13.81
CA THR A 153 -8.64 -1.91 13.93
C THR A 153 -8.49 -1.04 12.68
N GLN A 154 -8.60 -1.64 11.50
CA GLN A 154 -8.50 -0.94 10.22
C GLN A 154 -9.63 0.08 10.01
N LEU A 155 -10.86 -0.23 10.44
CA LEU A 155 -11.97 0.70 10.37
C LEU A 155 -11.80 1.87 11.34
N LEU A 156 -11.39 1.60 12.59
CA LEU A 156 -11.14 2.62 13.60
C LEU A 156 -10.00 3.56 13.19
N GLU A 157 -8.94 3.03 12.58
CA GLU A 157 -7.85 3.82 12.00
C GLU A 157 -8.40 4.79 10.96
N GLN A 158 -9.22 4.32 10.03
CA GLN A 158 -9.74 5.17 8.95
C GLN A 158 -10.75 6.20 9.46
N ILE A 159 -11.68 5.79 10.33
CA ILE A 159 -12.69 6.69 10.94
C ILE A 159 -12.00 7.71 11.83
N GLY A 160 -11.05 7.28 12.66
CA GLY A 160 -10.30 8.18 13.55
C GLY A 160 -9.55 9.25 12.76
N ARG A 161 -8.88 8.86 11.65
CA ARG A 161 -8.20 9.80 10.75
C ARG A 161 -9.16 10.84 10.20
N ILE A 162 -10.31 10.42 9.66
CA ILE A 162 -11.31 11.32 9.09
C ILE A 162 -11.85 12.27 10.15
N LEU A 163 -12.26 11.73 11.31
CA LEU A 163 -12.86 12.53 12.38
C LEU A 163 -11.90 13.60 12.92
N VAL A 164 -10.64 13.22 13.20
CA VAL A 164 -9.66 14.17 13.75
C VAL A 164 -9.37 15.29 12.75
N VAL A 165 -9.15 14.95 11.47
CA VAL A 165 -8.90 15.96 10.45
C VAL A 165 -10.13 16.85 10.23
N TYR A 166 -11.34 16.27 10.23
CA TYR A 166 -12.59 17.04 10.13
C TYR A 166 -12.77 18.00 11.29
N ILE A 167 -12.54 17.55 12.54
CA ILE A 167 -12.63 18.39 13.75
C ILE A 167 -11.63 19.54 13.68
N ILE A 168 -10.37 19.27 13.30
CA ILE A 168 -9.36 20.33 13.22
C ILE A 168 -9.77 21.37 12.17
N PHE A 169 -10.20 20.96 10.97
CA PHE A 169 -10.62 21.92 9.94
C PHE A 169 -11.89 22.67 10.25
N THR A 170 -12.80 22.10 11.05
CA THR A 170 -14.08 22.73 11.34
C THR A 170 -14.04 23.65 12.57
N PHE A 171 -13.30 23.27 13.60
CA PHE A 171 -13.37 23.95 14.91
C PHE A 171 -12.07 24.63 15.34
N LEU A 172 -10.92 24.20 14.84
CA LEU A 172 -9.62 24.66 15.35
C LEU A 172 -8.83 25.48 14.32
N TYR A 173 -9.29 25.50 13.07
CA TYR A 173 -8.49 26.04 12.00
C TYR A 173 -9.15 27.22 11.29
N ASP A 174 -8.50 28.39 11.38
CA ASP A 174 -8.91 29.59 10.66
C ASP A 174 -8.20 29.65 9.29
N SER A 175 -8.97 29.63 8.20
CA SER A 175 -8.48 29.38 6.84
C SER A 175 -7.78 30.58 6.18
N THR A 176 -7.73 31.75 6.84
CA THR A 176 -7.41 33.02 6.18
C THR A 176 -5.95 33.27 5.83
N ASN A 177 -4.97 32.49 6.40
CA ASN A 177 -3.53 32.73 6.14
C ASN A 177 -2.65 31.48 6.29
N SER A 178 -2.95 30.37 5.61
CA SER A 178 -2.29 29.14 5.90
C SER A 178 -1.42 28.63 4.75
N SER A 179 -0.15 28.39 5.07
CA SER A 179 0.79 27.77 4.13
C SER A 179 0.40 26.31 3.82
N PRO A 180 0.66 25.82 2.59
CA PRO A 180 0.40 24.41 2.20
C PRO A 180 1.02 23.40 3.15
N SER A 181 2.18 23.70 3.72
CA SER A 181 2.86 22.84 4.71
C SER A 181 2.07 22.68 6.01
N LYS A 182 1.50 23.78 6.53
CA LYS A 182 0.64 23.71 7.73
C LYS A 182 -0.62 22.89 7.46
N LEU A 183 -1.24 23.06 6.30
CA LEU A 183 -2.41 22.29 5.89
C LEU A 183 -2.06 20.79 5.76
N ALA A 184 -0.95 20.45 5.13
CA ALA A 184 -0.46 19.08 5.06
C ALA A 184 -0.15 18.49 6.44
N ALA A 185 0.37 19.28 7.39
CA ALA A 185 0.63 18.84 8.75
C ALA A 185 -0.65 18.38 9.47
N ILE A 186 -1.81 19.01 9.21
CA ILE A 186 -3.10 18.56 9.75
C ILE A 186 -3.43 17.14 9.28
N ALA A 187 -3.18 16.82 8.02
CA ALA A 187 -3.38 15.47 7.50
C ALA A 187 -2.47 14.44 8.19
N VAL A 188 -1.21 14.81 8.48
CA VAL A 188 -0.25 13.95 9.20
C VAL A 188 -0.63 13.80 10.68
N ILE A 189 -1.15 14.85 11.32
CA ILE A 189 -1.70 14.79 12.69
C ILE A 189 -2.90 13.82 12.71
N GLY A 190 -3.75 13.86 11.70
CA GLY A 190 -4.84 12.90 11.54
C GLY A 190 -4.33 11.46 11.42
N LEU A 191 -3.22 11.24 10.70
CA LEU A 191 -2.56 9.94 10.65
C LEU A 191 -2.04 9.51 12.02
N LEU A 192 -1.33 10.38 12.73
CA LEU A 192 -0.82 10.10 14.08
C LEU A 192 -1.96 9.74 15.06
N ALA A 193 -3.04 10.50 15.04
CA ALA A 193 -4.19 10.21 15.88
C ALA A 193 -4.85 8.86 15.54
N SER A 194 -4.93 8.52 14.26
CA SER A 194 -5.46 7.21 13.83
C SER A 194 -4.58 6.05 14.30
N GLU A 195 -3.26 6.20 14.24
CA GLU A 195 -2.31 5.19 14.75
C GLU A 195 -2.43 5.03 16.28
N LEU A 196 -2.64 6.13 17.02
CA LEU A 196 -2.89 6.10 18.46
C LEU A 196 -4.19 5.34 18.77
N ILE A 197 -5.29 5.66 18.11
CA ILE A 197 -6.60 5.01 18.31
C ILE A 197 -6.49 3.51 18.03
N SER A 198 -5.87 3.14 16.92
CA SER A 198 -5.69 1.74 16.52
C SER A 198 -4.82 0.97 17.49
N THR A 199 -3.74 1.60 17.96
CA THR A 199 -2.84 1.00 18.95
C THR A 199 -3.53 0.81 20.30
N LEU A 200 -4.24 1.83 20.80
CA LEU A 200 -5.00 1.74 22.04
C LEU A 200 -6.07 0.65 21.97
N PHE A 201 -6.85 0.60 20.90
CA PHE A 201 -7.84 -0.46 20.69
C PHE A 201 -7.18 -1.85 20.69
N SER A 202 -6.08 -2.03 19.97
CA SER A 202 -5.37 -3.30 19.89
C SER A 202 -4.80 -3.73 21.25
N LEU A 203 -4.26 -2.80 22.05
CA LEU A 203 -3.78 -3.07 23.40
C LEU A 203 -4.92 -3.44 24.35
N VAL A 204 -6.04 -2.73 24.28
CA VAL A 204 -7.23 -3.03 25.09
C VAL A 204 -7.77 -4.43 24.77
N THR A 205 -7.87 -4.79 23.49
CA THR A 205 -8.31 -6.15 23.10
C THR A 205 -7.35 -7.22 23.60
N LEU A 206 -6.05 -6.95 23.56
CA LEU A 206 -5.02 -7.88 24.07
C LEU A 206 -5.10 -8.02 25.60
N TYR A 207 -5.34 -6.94 26.33
CA TYR A 207 -5.52 -6.96 27.78
C TYR A 207 -6.71 -7.84 28.19
N PHE A 208 -7.85 -7.70 27.52
CA PHE A 208 -9.04 -8.52 27.81
C PHE A 208 -8.90 -9.97 27.34
N ALA A 209 -8.02 -10.26 26.40
CA ALA A 209 -7.75 -11.63 25.95
C ALA A 209 -7.06 -12.49 27.01
N LYS A 210 -6.53 -11.91 28.11
CA LYS A 210 -5.83 -12.59 29.23
C LYS A 210 -4.80 -13.63 28.76
N GLU A 211 -4.04 -13.28 27.74
CA GLU A 211 -3.06 -14.20 27.14
C GLU A 211 -1.93 -14.54 28.10
N HIS A 212 -1.55 -15.81 28.10
CA HIS A 212 -0.42 -16.30 28.89
C HIS A 212 0.86 -16.27 28.02
N TYR A 213 1.82 -15.46 28.42
CA TYR A 213 3.11 -15.33 27.74
C TYR A 213 4.08 -16.46 28.13
N ARG A 214 3.65 -17.73 28.02
CA ARG A 214 4.45 -18.90 28.36
C ARG A 214 5.16 -19.45 27.13
N GLY A 215 6.47 -19.71 27.23
CA GLY A 215 7.25 -20.40 26.21
C GLY A 215 8.63 -19.80 25.95
N PRO A 216 9.47 -20.46 25.14
CA PRO A 216 10.86 -20.08 24.90
C PRO A 216 10.94 -18.89 23.93
N ILE A 217 10.95 -17.66 24.44
CA ILE A 217 10.96 -16.41 23.66
C ILE A 217 12.15 -16.36 22.69
N LYS A 218 13.36 -16.74 23.14
CA LYS A 218 14.58 -16.69 22.32
C LYS A 218 14.49 -17.56 21.05
N ASN A 219 13.94 -18.77 21.19
CA ASN A 219 13.77 -19.69 20.06
C ASN A 219 12.70 -19.16 19.07
N LYS A 220 11.62 -18.59 19.59
CA LYS A 220 10.57 -17.96 18.79
C LYS A 220 11.08 -16.73 18.07
N ALA A 221 11.90 -15.88 18.71
CA ALA A 221 12.52 -14.71 18.07
C ALA A 221 13.44 -15.11 16.90
N LYS A 222 14.27 -16.16 17.07
CA LYS A 222 15.11 -16.69 15.98
C LYS A 222 14.28 -17.25 14.81
N ALA A 223 13.22 -17.97 15.09
CA ALA A 223 12.30 -18.47 14.06
C ALA A 223 11.58 -17.32 13.35
N LEU A 224 11.15 -16.31 14.09
CA LEU A 224 10.49 -15.12 13.58
C LEU A 224 11.39 -14.33 12.63
N THR A 225 12.64 -14.03 13.03
CA THR A 225 13.59 -13.29 12.17
C THR A 225 13.89 -14.05 10.89
N ARG A 226 14.02 -15.38 10.95
CA ARG A 226 14.23 -16.22 9.76
C ARG A 226 13.05 -16.18 8.79
N LEU A 227 11.82 -16.08 9.30
CA LEU A 227 10.61 -15.98 8.48
C LEU A 227 10.36 -14.55 7.97
N SER A 228 10.60 -13.54 8.82
CA SER A 228 10.32 -12.14 8.47
C SER A 228 11.34 -11.56 7.48
N LEU A 229 12.62 -11.92 7.58
CA LEU A 229 13.70 -11.32 6.80
C LEU A 229 13.48 -11.35 5.28
N PRO A 230 13.12 -12.48 4.64
CA PRO A 230 12.88 -12.50 3.20
C PRO A 230 11.70 -11.61 2.79
N ILE A 231 10.64 -11.59 3.60
CA ILE A 231 9.43 -10.77 3.36
C ILE A 231 9.79 -9.29 3.48
N THR A 232 10.53 -8.94 4.54
CA THR A 232 11.02 -7.57 4.77
C THR A 232 11.88 -7.09 3.61
N LEU A 233 12.85 -7.88 3.16
CA LEU A 233 13.73 -7.53 2.03
C LEU A 233 12.92 -7.25 0.74
N THR A 234 11.92 -8.07 0.45
CA THR A 234 11.05 -7.85 -0.72
C THR A 234 10.27 -6.54 -0.60
N ASN A 235 9.65 -6.29 0.56
CA ASN A 235 8.87 -5.08 0.78
C ASN A 235 9.75 -3.81 0.80
N VAL A 236 10.95 -3.89 1.38
CA VAL A 236 11.93 -2.80 1.37
C VAL A 236 12.36 -2.46 -0.05
N SER A 237 12.64 -3.46 -0.89
CA SER A 237 13.02 -3.23 -2.30
C SER A 237 11.93 -2.47 -3.07
N LEU A 238 10.66 -2.84 -2.89
CA LEU A 238 9.53 -2.13 -3.49
C LEU A 238 9.37 -0.71 -2.93
N SER A 239 9.52 -0.55 -1.61
CA SER A 239 9.39 0.77 -0.96
C SER A 239 10.49 1.74 -1.37
N ILE A 240 11.72 1.25 -1.59
CA ILE A 240 12.82 2.06 -2.13
C ILE A 240 12.44 2.59 -3.51
N THR A 241 11.91 1.76 -4.39
CA THR A 241 11.48 2.21 -5.73
C THR A 241 10.45 3.34 -5.63
N HIS A 242 9.41 3.17 -4.80
CA HIS A 242 8.40 4.22 -4.59
C HIS A 242 8.98 5.49 -3.96
N SER A 243 9.96 5.36 -3.07
CA SER A 243 10.65 6.51 -2.47
C SER A 243 11.47 7.29 -3.50
N VAL A 244 12.15 6.59 -4.40
CA VAL A 244 12.90 7.22 -5.50
C VAL A 244 11.94 7.94 -6.45
N GLU A 245 10.80 7.32 -6.80
CA GLU A 245 9.78 7.94 -7.66
C GLU A 245 9.21 9.22 -7.04
N ALA A 246 8.92 9.21 -5.74
CA ALA A 246 8.36 10.37 -5.04
C ALA A 246 9.30 11.59 -5.04
N VAL A 247 10.59 11.35 -5.05
CA VAL A 247 11.62 12.40 -5.15
C VAL A 247 11.86 12.79 -6.61
N ALA A 248 12.04 11.81 -7.46
CA ALA A 248 12.47 12.03 -8.85
C ALA A 248 11.40 12.75 -9.67
N ILE A 249 10.11 12.43 -9.48
CA ILE A 249 9.04 13.04 -10.29
C ILE A 249 8.98 14.56 -10.10
N PRO A 250 8.85 15.13 -8.88
CA PRO A 250 8.85 16.58 -8.72
C PRO A 250 10.18 17.23 -9.16
N LEU A 251 11.31 16.58 -8.87
CA LEU A 251 12.64 17.08 -9.26
C LEU A 251 12.79 17.22 -10.78
N TYR A 252 12.39 16.21 -11.54
CA TYR A 252 12.49 16.25 -13.00
C TYR A 252 11.41 17.12 -13.65
N LEU A 253 10.23 17.28 -13.02
CA LEU A 253 9.24 18.27 -13.42
C LEU A 253 9.77 19.71 -13.24
N HIS A 254 10.51 19.96 -12.16
CA HIS A 254 11.20 21.23 -11.99
C HIS A 254 12.26 21.47 -13.08
N LYS A 255 13.03 20.44 -13.46
CA LYS A 255 13.98 20.51 -14.59
C LYS A 255 13.29 20.74 -15.95
N PHE A 256 12.04 20.32 -16.10
CA PHE A 256 11.22 20.61 -17.29
C PHE A 256 10.83 22.10 -17.40
N GLY A 257 10.99 22.87 -16.32
CA GLY A 257 10.70 24.31 -16.30
C GLY A 257 9.51 24.72 -15.44
N LEU A 258 8.94 23.80 -14.67
CA LEU A 258 7.88 24.13 -13.71
C LEU A 258 8.45 24.68 -12.41
N SER A 259 7.71 25.55 -11.73
CA SER A 259 8.05 25.94 -10.37
C SER A 259 7.95 24.73 -9.42
N THR A 260 8.65 24.80 -8.30
CA THR A 260 8.59 23.73 -7.27
C THR A 260 7.16 23.47 -6.81
N SER A 261 6.37 24.53 -6.60
CA SER A 261 4.95 24.43 -6.20
C SER A 261 4.08 23.72 -7.25
N GLU A 262 4.25 24.07 -8.52
CA GLU A 262 3.54 23.42 -9.62
C GLU A 262 3.92 21.94 -9.77
N ALA A 263 5.21 21.62 -9.69
CA ALA A 263 5.69 20.24 -9.78
C ALA A 263 5.11 19.37 -8.65
N ILE A 264 5.09 19.87 -7.42
CA ILE A 264 4.51 19.19 -6.26
C ILE A 264 2.98 19.07 -6.42
N SER A 265 2.31 20.10 -6.91
CA SER A 265 0.86 20.08 -7.16
C SER A 265 0.49 19.02 -8.19
N ILE A 266 1.21 18.93 -9.30
CA ILE A 266 1.00 17.91 -10.34
C ILE A 266 1.24 16.50 -9.77
N TYR A 267 2.28 16.33 -8.98
CA TYR A 267 2.55 15.05 -8.30
C TYR A 267 1.42 14.68 -7.34
N GLY A 268 0.89 15.64 -6.58
CA GLY A 268 -0.24 15.45 -5.67
C GLY A 268 -1.54 15.08 -6.40
N ILE A 269 -1.87 15.79 -7.48
CA ILE A 269 -3.03 15.51 -8.32
C ILE A 269 -2.96 14.07 -8.87
N LEU A 270 -1.80 13.70 -9.41
CA LEU A 270 -1.59 12.39 -9.99
C LEU A 270 -1.70 11.28 -8.94
N THR A 271 -0.93 11.38 -7.84
CA THR A 271 -0.76 10.27 -6.88
C THR A 271 -1.87 10.15 -5.85
N ALA A 272 -2.47 11.28 -5.43
CA ALA A 272 -3.51 11.30 -4.41
C ALA A 272 -4.93 11.38 -4.96
N MET A 273 -5.11 11.99 -6.14
CA MET A 273 -6.45 12.18 -6.73
C MET A 273 -6.71 11.18 -7.85
N ALA A 274 -5.92 11.18 -8.94
CA ALA A 274 -6.21 10.36 -10.13
C ALA A 274 -5.91 8.86 -9.94
N MET A 275 -4.71 8.49 -9.47
CA MET A 275 -4.30 7.10 -9.32
C MET A 275 -5.21 6.25 -8.45
N PRO A 276 -5.76 6.75 -7.31
CA PRO A 276 -6.66 5.95 -6.50
C PRO A 276 -7.96 5.55 -7.19
N PHE A 277 -8.48 6.39 -8.10
CA PHE A 277 -9.64 6.04 -8.91
C PHE A 277 -9.34 4.90 -9.86
N ILE A 278 -8.24 5.03 -10.61
CA ILE A 278 -7.79 4.00 -11.56
C ILE A 278 -7.51 2.67 -10.86
N LEU A 279 -6.96 2.72 -9.64
CA LEU A 279 -6.62 1.53 -8.87
C LEU A 279 -7.80 0.97 -8.03
N LEU A 280 -8.94 1.66 -7.96
CA LEU A 280 -10.09 1.19 -7.18
C LEU A 280 -10.61 -0.19 -7.66
N PRO A 281 -10.78 -0.46 -8.96
CA PRO A 281 -11.21 -1.78 -9.43
C PRO A 281 -10.20 -2.89 -9.16
N THR A 282 -8.92 -2.58 -8.92
CA THR A 282 -7.91 -3.61 -8.56
C THR A 282 -8.26 -4.35 -7.28
N THR A 283 -9.18 -3.83 -6.47
CA THR A 283 -9.71 -4.53 -5.29
C THR A 283 -10.26 -5.92 -5.67
N ILE A 284 -10.99 -5.99 -6.77
CA ILE A 284 -11.59 -7.22 -7.27
C ILE A 284 -10.50 -8.16 -7.77
N THR A 285 -9.58 -7.66 -8.60
CA THR A 285 -8.51 -8.49 -9.17
C THR A 285 -7.50 -8.95 -8.12
N CYS A 286 -7.21 -8.14 -7.10
CA CYS A 286 -6.39 -8.54 -5.95
C CYS A 286 -7.07 -9.63 -5.09
N ALA A 287 -8.39 -9.60 -4.92
CA ALA A 287 -9.11 -10.66 -4.23
C ALA A 287 -9.03 -11.98 -5.02
N VAL A 288 -9.24 -11.93 -6.34
CA VAL A 288 -9.06 -13.07 -7.24
C VAL A 288 -7.62 -13.59 -7.18
N ALA A 289 -6.63 -12.73 -7.25
CA ALA A 289 -5.21 -13.08 -7.18
C ALA A 289 -4.87 -13.86 -5.89
N LYS A 290 -5.38 -13.38 -4.73
CA LYS A 290 -5.19 -14.07 -3.44
C LYS A 290 -5.80 -15.46 -3.41
N MET A 291 -6.94 -15.67 -4.07
CA MET A 291 -7.60 -16.99 -4.18
C MET A 291 -6.89 -17.91 -5.17
N LEU A 292 -6.37 -17.37 -6.27
CA LEU A 292 -5.66 -18.15 -7.30
C LEU A 292 -4.38 -18.80 -6.75
N LEU A 293 -3.63 -18.11 -5.90
CA LEU A 293 -2.35 -18.59 -5.38
C LEU A 293 -2.44 -20.00 -4.74
N PRO A 294 -3.30 -20.27 -3.74
CA PRO A 294 -3.40 -21.60 -3.14
C PRO A 294 -4.03 -22.64 -4.10
N ILE A 295 -4.94 -22.21 -4.96
CA ILE A 295 -5.59 -23.12 -5.93
C ILE A 295 -4.55 -23.63 -6.95
N ILE A 296 -3.72 -22.75 -7.47
CA ILE A 296 -2.63 -23.10 -8.42
C ILE A 296 -1.57 -23.93 -7.73
N SER A 297 -1.16 -23.60 -6.50
CA SER A 297 -0.21 -24.40 -5.73
C SER A 297 -0.70 -25.83 -5.52
N LYS A 298 -2.00 -26.00 -5.20
CA LYS A 298 -2.62 -27.32 -5.06
C LYS A 298 -2.68 -28.05 -6.40
N ALA A 299 -3.08 -27.38 -7.49
CA ALA A 299 -3.14 -27.97 -8.81
C ALA A 299 -1.75 -28.46 -9.30
N LYS A 300 -0.69 -27.69 -9.02
CA LYS A 300 0.69 -28.09 -9.28
C LYS A 300 1.10 -29.33 -8.48
N ALA A 301 0.79 -29.35 -7.18
CA ALA A 301 1.12 -30.49 -6.32
C ALA A 301 0.42 -31.78 -6.76
N THR A 302 -0.81 -31.69 -7.31
CA THR A 302 -1.56 -32.81 -7.87
C THR A 302 -1.26 -33.07 -9.36
N LYS A 303 -0.26 -32.38 -9.96
CA LYS A 303 0.10 -32.49 -11.38
C LYS A 303 -1.08 -32.29 -12.35
N ASN A 304 -2.08 -31.51 -11.97
CA ASN A 304 -3.27 -31.24 -12.79
C ASN A 304 -3.01 -30.05 -13.73
N GLN A 305 -2.27 -30.31 -14.83
CA GLN A 305 -1.89 -29.32 -15.82
C GLN A 305 -3.11 -28.64 -16.48
N HIS A 306 -4.13 -29.43 -16.84
CA HIS A 306 -5.35 -28.91 -17.46
C HIS A 306 -6.08 -27.87 -16.56
N LYS A 307 -6.08 -28.10 -15.24
CA LYS A 307 -6.66 -27.12 -14.31
C LYS A 307 -5.86 -25.82 -14.25
N ILE A 308 -4.52 -25.88 -14.30
CA ILE A 308 -3.66 -24.71 -14.31
C ILE A 308 -3.90 -23.90 -15.60
N GLU A 309 -3.93 -24.57 -16.74
CA GLU A 309 -4.19 -23.97 -18.05
C GLU A 309 -5.57 -23.28 -18.08
N PHE A 310 -6.63 -24.00 -17.68
CA PHE A 310 -7.99 -23.47 -17.62
C PHE A 310 -8.06 -22.21 -16.75
N LEU A 311 -7.46 -22.22 -15.57
CA LEU A 311 -7.44 -21.06 -14.67
C LEU A 311 -6.64 -19.90 -15.25
N ALA A 312 -5.47 -20.17 -15.84
CA ALA A 312 -4.63 -19.12 -16.42
C ALA A 312 -5.32 -18.42 -17.61
N MET A 313 -5.87 -19.20 -18.53
CA MET A 313 -6.55 -18.68 -19.72
C MET A 313 -7.82 -17.90 -19.37
N ASN A 314 -8.65 -18.44 -18.47
CA ASN A 314 -9.84 -17.72 -17.99
C ASN A 314 -9.48 -16.45 -17.24
N THR A 315 -8.45 -16.48 -16.40
CA THR A 315 -7.97 -15.28 -15.69
C THR A 315 -7.54 -14.20 -16.69
N LEU A 316 -6.76 -14.56 -17.69
CA LEU A 316 -6.33 -13.64 -18.75
C LEU A 316 -7.55 -13.04 -19.47
N LYS A 317 -8.50 -13.87 -19.90
CA LYS A 317 -9.71 -13.45 -20.60
C LYS A 317 -10.56 -12.49 -19.75
N TYR A 318 -10.86 -12.85 -18.51
CA TYR A 318 -11.70 -12.04 -17.63
C TYR A 318 -11.00 -10.74 -17.18
N CYS A 319 -9.71 -10.78 -16.88
CA CYS A 319 -8.96 -9.57 -16.53
C CYS A 319 -8.85 -8.61 -17.71
N THR A 320 -8.67 -9.10 -18.94
CA THR A 320 -8.67 -8.26 -20.14
C THR A 320 -10.05 -7.66 -20.38
N ALA A 321 -11.11 -8.45 -20.34
CA ALA A 321 -12.48 -7.95 -20.54
C ALA A 321 -12.89 -6.92 -19.49
N PHE A 322 -12.60 -7.21 -18.20
CA PHE A 322 -12.86 -6.29 -17.10
C PHE A 322 -11.99 -5.03 -17.20
N GLY A 323 -10.72 -5.18 -17.62
CA GLY A 323 -9.82 -4.04 -17.86
C GLY A 323 -10.33 -3.12 -18.95
N ILE A 324 -10.79 -3.66 -20.10
CA ILE A 324 -11.38 -2.89 -21.18
C ILE A 324 -12.66 -2.17 -20.72
N LEU A 325 -13.51 -2.85 -19.94
CA LEU A 325 -14.71 -2.24 -19.36
C LEU A 325 -14.36 -1.04 -18.47
N CYS A 326 -13.39 -1.19 -17.57
CA CYS A 326 -12.93 -0.11 -16.71
C CYS A 326 -12.27 1.03 -17.50
N THR A 327 -11.47 0.70 -18.52
CA THR A 327 -10.87 1.71 -19.43
C THR A 327 -11.94 2.53 -20.10
N THR A 328 -12.96 1.88 -20.71
CA THR A 328 -14.08 2.56 -21.35
C THR A 328 -14.83 3.46 -20.36
N PHE A 329 -15.10 2.94 -19.16
CA PHE A 329 -15.74 3.72 -18.10
C PHE A 329 -14.94 4.99 -17.74
N PHE A 330 -13.64 4.86 -17.49
CA PHE A 330 -12.81 6.01 -17.10
C PHE A 330 -12.56 6.99 -18.26
N ILE A 331 -12.55 6.54 -19.50
CA ILE A 331 -12.48 7.45 -20.66
C ILE A 331 -13.77 8.27 -20.76
N LEU A 332 -14.94 7.65 -20.59
CA LEU A 332 -16.24 8.34 -20.71
C LEU A 332 -16.51 9.26 -19.51
N PHE A 333 -16.17 8.83 -18.30
CA PHE A 333 -16.52 9.54 -17.07
C PHE A 333 -15.36 10.25 -16.38
N GLY A 334 -14.12 10.15 -16.88
CA GLY A 334 -12.94 10.71 -16.22
C GLY A 334 -13.01 12.21 -16.01
N HIS A 335 -13.43 12.98 -17.02
CA HIS A 335 -13.61 14.43 -16.89
C HIS A 335 -14.75 14.79 -15.91
N PHE A 336 -15.85 14.04 -15.95
CA PHE A 336 -16.94 14.22 -14.97
C PHE A 336 -16.44 13.96 -13.55
N ILE A 337 -15.66 12.89 -13.33
CA ILE A 337 -15.08 12.57 -12.03
C ILE A 337 -14.17 13.71 -11.56
N GLY A 338 -13.27 14.20 -12.41
CA GLY A 338 -12.34 15.27 -12.06
C GLY A 338 -13.05 16.57 -11.68
N SER A 339 -14.06 16.97 -12.47
CA SER A 339 -14.80 18.20 -12.26
C SER A 339 -15.75 18.11 -11.07
N TYR A 340 -16.49 17.01 -10.93
CA TYR A 340 -17.53 16.87 -9.90
C TYR A 340 -16.96 16.62 -8.51
N PHE A 341 -15.96 15.71 -8.39
CA PHE A 341 -15.44 15.33 -7.06
C PHE A 341 -14.30 16.24 -6.58
N PHE A 342 -13.50 16.78 -7.49
CA PHE A 342 -12.30 17.54 -7.14
C PHE A 342 -12.35 19.03 -7.54
N ASN A 343 -13.33 19.44 -8.33
CA ASN A 343 -13.38 20.76 -8.95
C ASN A 343 -12.10 21.13 -9.73
N LEU A 344 -11.39 20.12 -10.25
CA LEU A 344 -10.12 20.24 -10.97
C LEU A 344 -10.18 19.45 -12.28
N PRO A 345 -10.32 20.12 -13.44
CA PRO A 345 -10.34 19.45 -14.75
C PRO A 345 -9.10 18.60 -15.03
N SER A 346 -7.93 19.03 -14.55
CA SER A 346 -6.66 18.30 -14.70
C SER A 346 -6.67 16.89 -14.08
N VAL A 347 -7.47 16.65 -13.04
CA VAL A 347 -7.69 15.31 -12.50
C VAL A 347 -8.37 14.41 -13.54
N GLY A 348 -9.35 14.95 -14.26
CA GLY A 348 -10.04 14.26 -15.34
C GLY A 348 -9.10 13.87 -16.48
N ASP A 349 -8.20 14.78 -16.88
CA ASP A 349 -7.18 14.52 -17.91
C ASP A 349 -6.26 13.36 -17.49
N PHE A 350 -5.85 13.31 -16.22
CA PHE A 350 -5.05 12.21 -15.72
C PHE A 350 -5.83 10.91 -15.66
N ILE A 351 -7.09 10.92 -15.22
CA ILE A 351 -7.93 9.72 -15.16
C ILE A 351 -8.12 9.14 -16.56
N THR A 352 -8.45 9.95 -17.56
CA THR A 352 -8.66 9.49 -18.94
C THR A 352 -7.37 8.93 -19.55
N THR A 353 -6.23 9.56 -19.30
CA THR A 353 -4.94 9.08 -19.79
C THR A 353 -4.51 7.78 -19.08
N LEU A 354 -4.67 7.69 -17.77
CA LEU A 354 -4.33 6.52 -16.98
C LEU A 354 -5.32 5.36 -17.13
N ALA A 355 -6.50 5.59 -17.70
CA ALA A 355 -7.50 4.55 -17.95
C ALA A 355 -6.92 3.33 -18.68
N TRP A 356 -5.99 3.56 -19.62
CA TRP A 356 -5.31 2.51 -20.36
C TRP A 356 -4.45 1.56 -19.52
N LEU A 357 -4.16 1.92 -18.27
CA LEU A 357 -3.45 1.05 -17.31
C LEU A 357 -4.28 -0.14 -16.84
N CYS A 358 -5.62 0.01 -16.79
CA CYS A 358 -6.49 -0.98 -16.16
C CYS A 358 -6.27 -2.43 -16.62
N PRO A 359 -6.27 -2.76 -17.93
CA PRO A 359 -6.10 -4.14 -18.35
C PRO A 359 -4.72 -4.70 -17.96
N PHE A 360 -3.66 -3.89 -18.07
CA PHE A 360 -2.30 -4.34 -17.80
C PHE A 360 -2.05 -4.58 -16.30
N VAL A 361 -2.52 -3.67 -15.44
CA VAL A 361 -2.42 -3.84 -13.97
C VAL A 361 -3.24 -5.04 -13.49
N PHE A 362 -4.42 -5.29 -14.08
CA PHE A 362 -5.25 -6.44 -13.70
C PHE A 362 -4.60 -7.75 -14.12
N ILE A 363 -4.02 -7.81 -15.31
CA ILE A 363 -3.30 -8.97 -15.82
C ILE A 363 -2.02 -9.20 -14.99
N SER A 364 -1.20 -8.17 -14.78
CA SER A 364 0.08 -8.30 -14.07
C SER A 364 -0.12 -8.81 -12.64
N SER A 365 -1.11 -8.28 -11.90
CA SER A 365 -1.40 -8.68 -10.53
C SER A 365 -1.89 -10.14 -10.41
N THR A 366 -2.76 -10.57 -11.32
CA THR A 366 -3.36 -11.91 -11.28
C THR A 366 -2.43 -12.99 -11.82
N LEU A 367 -1.77 -12.77 -12.96
CA LEU A 367 -0.78 -13.70 -13.50
C LEU A 367 0.46 -13.80 -12.63
N GLY A 368 0.89 -12.69 -11.99
CA GLY A 368 1.94 -12.69 -10.96
C GLY A 368 1.60 -13.64 -9.80
N SER A 369 0.33 -13.65 -9.37
CA SER A 369 -0.15 -14.58 -8.33
C SER A 369 -0.14 -16.04 -8.82
N ILE A 370 -0.48 -16.30 -10.09
CA ILE A 370 -0.39 -17.64 -10.69
C ILE A 370 1.08 -18.11 -10.71
N LEU A 371 2.01 -17.28 -11.18
CA LEU A 371 3.45 -17.61 -11.19
C LEU A 371 3.97 -17.87 -9.77
N ASN A 372 3.55 -17.09 -8.78
CA ASN A 372 3.89 -17.31 -7.38
C ASN A 372 3.32 -18.63 -6.86
N GLY A 373 2.08 -18.98 -7.22
CA GLY A 373 1.46 -20.27 -6.92
C GLY A 373 2.19 -21.46 -7.58
N LEU A 374 2.77 -21.26 -8.75
CA LEU A 374 3.65 -22.21 -9.42
C LEU A 374 5.08 -22.27 -8.80
N GLY A 375 5.38 -21.43 -7.81
CA GLY A 375 6.69 -21.39 -7.15
C GLY A 375 7.74 -20.55 -7.90
N PHE A 376 7.35 -19.79 -8.92
CA PHE A 376 8.24 -18.93 -9.70
C PHE A 376 8.38 -17.52 -9.13
N THR A 377 8.47 -17.41 -7.81
CA THR A 377 8.59 -16.12 -7.10
C THR A 377 9.81 -15.29 -7.51
N LYS A 378 10.93 -15.94 -7.85
CA LYS A 378 12.12 -15.25 -8.36
C LYS A 378 11.85 -14.60 -9.73
N ILE A 379 11.10 -15.28 -10.59
CA ILE A 379 10.74 -14.77 -11.92
C ILE A 379 9.85 -13.53 -11.79
N THR A 380 8.82 -13.60 -10.95
CA THR A 380 7.94 -12.43 -10.68
C THR A 380 8.71 -11.27 -10.09
N PHE A 381 9.68 -11.53 -9.21
CA PHE A 381 10.54 -10.47 -8.67
C PHE A 381 11.35 -9.77 -9.78
N TYR A 382 11.99 -10.52 -10.67
CA TYR A 382 12.76 -9.93 -11.78
C TYR A 382 11.86 -9.16 -12.76
N HIS A 383 10.66 -9.66 -13.07
CA HIS A 383 9.72 -8.95 -13.94
C HIS A 383 9.32 -7.60 -13.33
N ASN A 384 8.98 -7.57 -12.04
CA ASN A 384 8.66 -6.32 -11.34
C ASN A 384 9.86 -5.37 -11.26
N LEU A 385 11.07 -5.90 -11.07
CA LEU A 385 12.29 -5.10 -11.05
C LEU A 385 12.57 -4.45 -12.42
N PHE A 386 12.45 -5.20 -13.50
CA PHE A 386 12.62 -4.66 -14.86
C PHE A 386 11.56 -3.61 -15.19
N ALA A 387 10.31 -3.84 -14.80
CA ALA A 387 9.23 -2.86 -14.97
C ALA A 387 9.53 -1.56 -14.18
N ALA A 388 10.00 -1.68 -12.94
CA ALA A 388 10.38 -0.54 -12.11
C ALA A 388 11.57 0.23 -12.71
N LEU A 389 12.62 -0.46 -13.17
CA LEU A 389 13.76 0.17 -13.83
C LEU A 389 13.36 0.89 -15.13
N LEU A 390 12.47 0.29 -15.92
CA LEU A 390 11.91 0.94 -17.11
C LEU A 390 11.17 2.23 -16.73
N ARG A 391 10.32 2.18 -15.70
CA ARG A 391 9.58 3.36 -15.24
C ARG A 391 10.52 4.46 -14.75
N LEU A 392 11.56 4.11 -13.99
CA LEU A 392 12.58 5.06 -13.55
C LEU A 392 13.34 5.67 -14.74
N SER A 393 13.64 4.91 -15.79
CA SER A 393 14.29 5.46 -16.98
C SER A 393 13.41 6.50 -17.68
N PHE A 394 12.09 6.29 -17.74
CA PHE A 394 11.15 7.28 -18.27
C PHE A 394 11.10 8.55 -17.41
N ILE A 395 11.19 8.42 -16.09
CA ILE A 395 11.26 9.58 -15.19
C ILE A 395 12.52 10.40 -15.49
N ILE A 396 13.67 9.75 -15.64
CA ILE A 396 14.96 10.44 -15.82
C ILE A 396 15.08 11.08 -17.20
N PHE A 397 14.66 10.38 -18.25
CA PHE A 397 14.90 10.82 -19.64
C PHE A 397 13.71 11.53 -20.30
N LEU A 398 12.47 11.13 -19.97
CA LEU A 398 11.29 11.65 -20.66
C LEU A 398 10.57 12.77 -19.88
N ILE A 399 10.62 12.82 -18.56
CA ILE A 399 10.02 13.96 -17.84
C ILE A 399 10.71 15.28 -18.20
N PRO A 400 12.04 15.39 -18.31
CA PRO A 400 12.68 16.66 -18.70
C PRO A 400 12.29 17.19 -20.08
N THR A 401 11.79 16.34 -20.96
CA THR A 401 11.42 16.71 -22.35
C THR A 401 9.91 16.82 -22.57
N LEU A 402 9.13 15.93 -21.93
CA LEU A 402 7.68 15.81 -22.15
C LEU A 402 6.86 16.20 -20.90
N GLY A 403 7.50 16.64 -19.82
CA GLY A 403 6.84 16.92 -18.55
C GLY A 403 6.19 15.67 -17.97
N ILE A 404 5.06 15.86 -17.30
CA ILE A 404 4.33 14.74 -16.64
C ILE A 404 3.88 13.65 -17.63
N LYS A 405 3.67 13.98 -18.89
CA LYS A 405 3.34 12.99 -19.93
C LYS A 405 4.42 11.91 -20.04
N GLY A 406 5.70 12.26 -19.86
CA GLY A 406 6.81 11.31 -19.83
C GLY A 406 6.62 10.24 -18.75
N TYR A 407 6.18 10.62 -17.56
CA TYR A 407 5.87 9.67 -16.49
C TYR A 407 4.63 8.82 -16.78
N LEU A 408 3.57 9.41 -17.34
CA LEU A 408 2.35 8.67 -17.70
C LEU A 408 2.66 7.56 -18.73
N TRP A 409 3.48 7.85 -19.72
CA TRP A 409 4.00 6.85 -20.66
C TRP A 409 4.88 5.80 -19.94
N GLY A 410 5.69 6.23 -18.98
CA GLY A 410 6.54 5.34 -18.18
C GLY A 410 5.74 4.33 -17.38
N ILE A 411 4.67 4.75 -16.69
CA ILE A 411 3.76 3.85 -15.97
C ILE A 411 3.12 2.86 -16.95
N LEU A 412 2.58 3.36 -18.07
CA LEU A 412 1.92 2.50 -19.07
C LEU A 412 2.89 1.46 -19.64
N ALA A 413 4.09 1.89 -20.05
CA ALA A 413 5.11 1.00 -20.59
C ALA A 413 5.58 -0.04 -19.57
N SER A 414 5.75 0.36 -18.30
CA SER A 414 6.18 -0.55 -17.23
C SER A 414 5.14 -1.62 -16.92
N GLU A 415 3.85 -1.25 -16.84
CA GLU A 415 2.77 -2.21 -16.58
C GLU A 415 2.51 -3.11 -17.80
N LEU A 416 2.62 -2.58 -19.01
CA LEU A 416 2.58 -3.36 -20.25
C LEU A 416 3.71 -4.40 -20.26
N LEU A 417 4.96 -3.99 -19.99
CA LEU A 417 6.10 -4.88 -19.92
C LEU A 417 5.89 -5.98 -18.88
N CYS A 418 5.47 -5.62 -17.67
CA CYS A 418 5.23 -6.56 -16.58
C CYS A 418 4.15 -7.58 -16.96
N SER A 419 3.04 -7.14 -17.51
CA SER A 419 1.94 -8.01 -17.95
C SER A 419 2.35 -8.96 -19.08
N LEU A 420 3.13 -8.47 -20.05
CA LEU A 420 3.69 -9.28 -21.13
C LEU A 420 4.68 -10.34 -20.61
N LEU A 421 5.63 -9.97 -19.75
CA LEU A 421 6.60 -10.89 -19.17
C LEU A 421 5.91 -11.98 -18.33
N HIS A 422 4.89 -11.61 -17.54
CA HIS A 422 4.08 -12.58 -16.78
C HIS A 422 3.34 -13.52 -17.73
N THR A 423 2.71 -13.01 -18.78
CA THR A 423 1.95 -13.80 -19.77
C THR A 423 2.88 -14.78 -20.48
N ILE A 424 4.03 -14.31 -20.99
CA ILE A 424 5.03 -15.16 -21.67
C ILE A 424 5.50 -16.29 -20.74
N SER A 425 5.79 -15.99 -19.46
CA SER A 425 6.27 -17.00 -18.52
C SER A 425 5.19 -18.03 -18.17
N VAL A 426 3.91 -17.63 -18.06
CA VAL A 426 2.80 -18.56 -17.86
C VAL A 426 2.60 -19.45 -19.09
N VAL A 427 2.56 -18.87 -20.30
CA VAL A 427 2.41 -19.63 -21.56
C VAL A 427 3.57 -20.59 -21.76
N LYS A 428 4.81 -20.18 -21.51
CA LYS A 428 5.98 -21.06 -21.58
C LYS A 428 5.85 -22.26 -20.65
N TYR A 429 5.37 -22.07 -19.42
CA TYR A 429 5.13 -23.16 -18.48
C TYR A 429 4.03 -24.10 -18.94
N LEU A 430 2.98 -23.60 -19.60
CA LEU A 430 1.87 -24.43 -20.09
C LEU A 430 2.25 -25.29 -21.28
N ASN A 431 3.25 -24.86 -22.07
CA ASN A 431 3.75 -25.57 -23.26
C ASN A 431 4.89 -26.58 -22.94
N THR A 432 5.36 -26.60 -21.68
CA THR A 432 6.34 -27.59 -21.16
C THR A 432 5.66 -28.67 -20.35
#